data_d84b2d362673329a50c14f16d179e7b1
#
_entry.id   d84b2d362673329a50c14f16d179e7b1
#
_cell.length_a   1.000
_cell.length_b   1.000
_cell.length_c   1.000
_cell.angle_alpha   90.00
_cell.angle_beta   90.00
_cell.angle_gamma   90.00
#
_symmetry.space_group_name_H-M   'P 1'
#
loop_
_entity.id
_entity.type
_entity.pdbx_description
1 polymer ?
#
loop_
_entity_poly.entity_id
_entity_poly.type
_entity_poly.pdbx_seq_one_letter_code
_entity_poly.pdbx_strand_id
1 'polypeptide(L)'
;MSGGAARVAPSVTRAWLLTTLLVGGVYLGYYLNRMWYPHDEGALGQTAERVLAGEVPHRDFDEPYTGLLTYVHAAAFAAFGIRLPVLRIPLFLTTMLWLAVVFRIAVRSTGPPGAALVTLVALAWSVPNYPASMPSWYNLFFATFGAAALLRWEESRLSRWLVLAGIAGGLSFLFKLSGLFYIAGAGLFLWYAARPEAPPAPIPDPRAPTPASRLFAGLMSLLLLLLIGLLWRSISPFYQFRAVYHFVLPGGVIALALAAREWIPPLPPMSPRLRALGEAAVPFVAGVALPVLIFGVAFALAGGLPALMHGVFVAPFRRLAFANMRPPAPYWALAAAPLAVLLRPRADPAAPRWRTAGIVLAVLFAALLWYAWLESFPHRFVWQSLRGLIPIVSAIAALVIARPWLTRHWAPAGRSRFVLLAAVAAFASLIQFPFTSPIYFLYVAPLLLLSLVALVQGLGRTPAPLAGATLAFYGVFAVLLVTPGAVEGMGFSTITRHATVRLDLPRAGLRVKVDEAELYGALIPELQARAGHGVIWAGPDAPEVYFLSGYRNRSRAVFDFLGADGGPGMALLRNLDGVTAVVLNRTPLFSRPLSPELVDSLRSRFPEGHDVGHFELRWRN
;
A
#
# COMPACT_ATOMS: atom_id res chain seq x y z
N MET A 1 -2.97 -42.85 -4.85
CA MET A 1 -2.94 -42.94 -3.39
C MET A 1 -2.89 -41.51 -2.83
N SER A 2 -4.00 -40.97 -2.39
CA SER A 2 -4.13 -39.64 -1.80
C SER A 2 -3.57 -39.70 -0.38
N GLY A 3 -2.32 -39.27 -0.20
CA GLY A 3 -1.77 -39.05 1.13
C GLY A 3 -2.58 -37.98 1.84
N GLY A 4 -3.48 -38.38 2.74
CA GLY A 4 -4.24 -37.50 3.60
C GLY A 4 -3.28 -36.70 4.47
N ALA A 5 -3.09 -35.43 4.11
CA ALA A 5 -2.47 -34.49 5.02
C ALA A 5 -3.32 -34.50 6.31
N ALA A 6 -2.78 -35.00 7.40
CA ALA A 6 -3.45 -35.00 8.69
C ALA A 6 -3.98 -33.59 8.95
N ARG A 7 -5.29 -33.46 9.11
CA ARG A 7 -5.91 -32.16 9.43
C ARG A 7 -5.37 -31.72 10.79
N VAL A 8 -4.55 -30.68 10.80
CA VAL A 8 -4.04 -30.10 12.06
C VAL A 8 -5.25 -29.70 12.92
N ALA A 9 -5.21 -30.06 14.19
CA ALA A 9 -6.30 -29.77 15.13
C ALA A 9 -6.61 -28.25 15.16
N PRO A 10 -7.88 -27.86 15.16
CA PRO A 10 -8.28 -26.44 15.20
C PRO A 10 -7.68 -25.66 16.39
N SER A 11 -7.46 -26.34 17.52
CA SER A 11 -6.80 -25.78 18.71
C SER A 11 -5.35 -25.38 18.45
N VAL A 12 -4.58 -26.20 17.74
CA VAL A 12 -3.19 -25.90 17.36
C VAL A 12 -3.14 -24.68 16.43
N THR A 13 -4.05 -24.61 15.44
CA THR A 13 -4.13 -23.45 14.54
C THR A 13 -4.48 -22.18 15.29
N ARG A 14 -5.39 -22.23 16.26
CA ARG A 14 -5.72 -21.09 17.12
C ARG A 14 -4.53 -20.67 18.00
N ALA A 15 -3.82 -21.60 18.58
CA ALA A 15 -2.62 -21.30 19.38
C ALA A 15 -1.58 -20.54 18.55
N TRP A 16 -1.26 -21.02 17.34
CA TRP A 16 -0.33 -20.32 16.44
C TRP A 16 -0.82 -18.94 16.03
N LEU A 17 -2.11 -18.77 15.76
CA LEU A 17 -2.68 -17.46 15.46
C LEU A 17 -2.51 -16.50 16.65
N LEU A 18 -2.88 -16.91 17.86
CA LEU A 18 -2.78 -16.07 19.06
C LEU A 18 -1.32 -15.71 19.37
N THR A 19 -0.40 -16.65 19.26
CA THR A 19 1.04 -16.39 19.41
C THR A 19 1.53 -15.39 18.36
N THR A 20 1.11 -15.55 17.10
CA THR A 20 1.47 -14.62 16.02
C THR A 20 0.94 -13.21 16.29
N LEU A 21 -0.30 -13.08 16.77
CA LEU A 21 -0.88 -11.79 17.12
C LEU A 21 -0.18 -11.16 18.32
N LEU A 22 0.17 -11.94 19.34
CA LEU A 22 0.90 -11.44 20.50
C LEU A 22 2.29 -10.91 20.09
N VAL A 23 3.09 -11.74 19.41
CA VAL A 23 4.44 -11.38 18.96
C VAL A 23 4.36 -10.18 18.00
N GLY A 24 3.44 -10.23 17.02
CA GLY A 24 3.23 -9.14 16.08
C GLY A 24 2.77 -7.85 16.74
N GLY A 25 1.90 -7.94 17.74
CA GLY A 25 1.40 -6.79 18.51
C GLY A 25 2.50 -6.11 19.31
N VAL A 26 3.35 -6.88 20.00
CA VAL A 26 4.50 -6.35 20.73
C VAL A 26 5.51 -5.69 19.78
N TYR A 27 5.85 -6.36 18.68
CA TYR A 27 6.75 -5.82 17.66
C TYR A 27 6.20 -4.52 17.04
N LEU A 28 4.94 -4.52 16.63
CA LEU A 28 4.29 -3.34 16.08
C LEU A 28 4.22 -2.18 17.08
N GLY A 29 3.82 -2.46 18.33
CA GLY A 29 3.73 -1.47 19.39
C GLY A 29 5.06 -0.78 19.69
N TYR A 30 6.17 -1.51 19.59
CA TYR A 30 7.50 -0.94 19.74
C TYR A 30 7.77 0.14 18.68
N TYR A 31 7.43 -0.12 17.40
CA TYR A 31 7.67 0.84 16.31
C TYR A 31 6.64 1.97 16.27
N LEU A 32 5.38 1.71 16.61
CA LEU A 32 4.35 2.75 16.64
C LEU A 32 4.56 3.80 17.73
N ASN A 33 5.41 3.55 18.72
CA ASN A 33 5.79 4.55 19.73
C ASN A 33 7.06 5.33 19.37
N ARG A 34 7.63 5.09 18.19
CA ARG A 34 8.92 5.65 17.77
C ARG A 34 8.81 6.27 16.41
N MET A 35 9.72 7.21 16.16
CA MET A 35 9.84 7.86 14.86
C MET A 35 8.54 8.55 14.44
N TRP A 36 8.68 9.66 13.78
CA TRP A 36 7.57 10.35 13.16
C TRP A 36 7.99 10.93 11.80
N TYR A 37 6.99 11.34 11.05
CA TYR A 37 7.17 11.98 9.77
C TYR A 37 6.47 13.33 9.88
N PRO A 38 7.21 14.41 10.21
CA PRO A 38 6.63 15.69 10.59
C PRO A 38 5.56 16.17 9.63
N HIS A 39 5.89 16.25 8.35
CA HIS A 39 4.98 16.71 7.30
C HIS A 39 3.74 15.81 7.12
N ASP A 40 3.90 14.47 7.15
CA ASP A 40 2.77 13.57 6.95
C ASP A 40 1.86 13.50 8.19
N GLU A 41 2.43 13.29 9.37
CA GLU A 41 1.64 13.16 10.60
C GLU A 41 1.13 14.53 11.09
N GLY A 42 1.87 15.60 10.81
CA GLY A 42 1.39 16.97 10.99
C GLY A 42 0.16 17.27 10.15
N ALA A 43 0.20 16.90 8.86
CA ALA A 43 -0.95 17.05 7.96
C ALA A 43 -2.16 16.20 8.40
N LEU A 44 -1.95 14.92 8.74
CA LEU A 44 -3.01 14.05 9.23
C LEU A 44 -3.63 14.57 10.54
N GLY A 45 -2.80 15.08 11.45
CA GLY A 45 -3.26 15.66 12.70
C GLY A 45 -4.03 16.96 12.50
N GLN A 46 -3.50 17.86 11.69
CA GLN A 46 -4.12 19.13 11.38
C GLN A 46 -5.48 18.95 10.68
N THR A 47 -5.57 18.08 9.67
CA THR A 47 -6.84 17.84 8.95
C THR A 47 -7.88 17.21 9.86
N ALA A 48 -7.50 16.28 10.74
CA ALA A 48 -8.38 15.68 11.72
C ALA A 48 -8.92 16.71 12.73
N GLU A 49 -8.06 17.63 13.19
CA GLU A 49 -8.45 18.73 14.10
C GLU A 49 -9.43 19.70 13.44
N ARG A 50 -9.23 20.01 12.15
CA ARG A 50 -10.15 20.86 11.37
C ARG A 50 -11.55 20.23 11.27
N VAL A 51 -11.62 18.90 11.07
CA VAL A 51 -12.89 18.16 11.08
C VAL A 51 -13.56 18.23 12.46
N LEU A 52 -12.82 18.12 13.55
CA LEU A 52 -13.37 18.32 14.90
C LEU A 52 -13.90 19.75 15.14
N ALA A 53 -13.34 20.72 14.45
CA ALA A 53 -13.81 22.11 14.46
C ALA A 53 -15.02 22.34 13.53
N GLY A 54 -15.56 21.29 12.88
CA GLY A 54 -16.73 21.37 11.99
C GLY A 54 -16.41 21.67 10.53
N GLU A 55 -15.15 21.71 10.15
CA GLU A 55 -14.75 21.91 8.74
C GLU A 55 -14.90 20.61 7.94
N VAL A 56 -15.23 20.74 6.66
CA VAL A 56 -15.44 19.61 5.74
C VAL A 56 -14.26 19.51 4.77
N PRO A 57 -13.58 18.35 4.70
CA PRO A 57 -12.49 18.10 3.75
C PRO A 57 -12.88 18.49 2.32
N HIS A 58 -11.94 18.95 1.53
CA HIS A 58 -12.11 19.47 0.16
C HIS A 58 -12.98 20.73 0.05
N ARG A 59 -14.03 20.89 0.87
CA ARG A 59 -14.88 22.10 0.85
C ARG A 59 -14.17 23.27 1.54
N ASP A 60 -13.69 23.07 2.76
CA ASP A 60 -13.14 24.14 3.61
C ASP A 60 -11.60 24.14 3.62
N PHE A 61 -10.98 23.01 3.33
CA PHE A 61 -9.53 22.85 3.19
C PHE A 61 -9.16 21.81 2.14
N ASP A 62 -7.93 21.88 1.65
CA ASP A 62 -7.42 20.99 0.62
C ASP A 62 -6.94 19.67 1.24
N GLU A 63 -7.76 18.64 1.13
CA GLU A 63 -7.44 17.28 1.59
C GLU A 63 -6.61 16.54 0.52
N PRO A 64 -5.41 16.01 0.85
CA PRO A 64 -4.55 15.34 -0.13
C PRO A 64 -5.05 13.94 -0.55
N TYR A 65 -6.04 13.39 0.15
CA TYR A 65 -6.58 12.05 -0.08
C TYR A 65 -8.09 12.09 -0.34
N THR A 66 -8.78 10.94 -0.30
CA THR A 66 -10.24 10.92 -0.51
C THR A 66 -11.00 11.47 0.71
N GLY A 67 -10.42 11.34 1.94
CA GLY A 67 -10.91 12.04 3.12
C GLY A 67 -11.48 11.14 4.23
N LEU A 68 -11.81 9.87 3.99
CA LEU A 68 -12.40 9.02 5.05
C LEU A 68 -11.43 8.83 6.24
N LEU A 69 -10.11 8.73 5.99
CA LEU A 69 -9.13 8.58 7.06
C LEU A 69 -9.12 9.79 8.01
N THR A 70 -9.33 10.99 7.48
CA THR A 70 -9.42 12.24 8.26
C THR A 70 -10.55 12.17 9.28
N TYR A 71 -11.73 11.65 8.90
CA TYR A 71 -12.83 11.41 9.85
C TYR A 71 -12.50 10.32 10.88
N VAL A 72 -11.78 9.24 10.48
CA VAL A 72 -11.33 8.20 11.42
C VAL A 72 -10.36 8.77 12.46
N HIS A 73 -9.43 9.63 12.03
CA HIS A 73 -8.50 10.31 12.94
C HIS A 73 -9.22 11.33 13.84
N ALA A 74 -10.19 12.08 13.30
CA ALA A 74 -11.01 13.00 14.07
C ALA A 74 -11.79 12.26 15.17
N ALA A 75 -12.41 11.12 14.85
CA ALA A 75 -13.08 10.27 15.83
C ALA A 75 -12.11 9.74 16.91
N ALA A 76 -10.89 9.35 16.53
CA ALA A 76 -9.86 8.93 17.47
C ALA A 76 -9.45 10.09 18.39
N PHE A 77 -9.27 11.30 17.87
CA PHE A 77 -8.98 12.50 18.65
C PHE A 77 -10.13 12.87 19.61
N ALA A 78 -11.38 12.76 19.17
CA ALA A 78 -12.53 12.97 20.04
C ALA A 78 -12.56 12.00 21.23
N ALA A 79 -12.14 10.74 21.00
CA ALA A 79 -12.17 9.69 22.04
C ALA A 79 -10.95 9.72 22.98
N PHE A 80 -9.76 10.05 22.47
CA PHE A 80 -8.48 9.86 23.19
C PHE A 80 -7.63 11.13 23.31
N GLY A 81 -8.13 12.28 22.82
CA GLY A 81 -7.44 13.57 22.84
C GLY A 81 -6.49 13.78 21.65
N ILE A 82 -6.16 15.06 21.43
CA ILE A 82 -5.38 15.51 20.26
C ILE A 82 -3.89 15.35 20.55
N ARG A 83 -3.30 14.24 20.11
CA ARG A 83 -1.86 13.90 20.23
C ARG A 83 -1.41 12.98 19.12
N LEU A 84 -0.13 13.04 18.71
CA LEU A 84 0.44 12.19 17.64
C LEU A 84 0.21 10.68 17.84
N PRO A 85 0.41 10.07 19.04
CA PRO A 85 0.18 8.64 19.20
C PRO A 85 -1.26 8.21 18.92
N VAL A 86 -2.23 9.11 19.09
CA VAL A 86 -3.66 8.81 18.88
C VAL A 86 -3.96 8.57 17.40
N LEU A 87 -3.24 9.24 16.48
CA LEU A 87 -3.34 8.96 15.03
C LEU A 87 -2.99 7.50 14.70
N ARG A 88 -2.12 6.87 15.51
CA ARG A 88 -1.63 5.51 15.28
C ARG A 88 -2.50 4.42 15.90
N ILE A 89 -3.49 4.78 16.74
CA ILE A 89 -4.43 3.79 17.33
C ILE A 89 -5.25 3.09 16.24
N PRO A 90 -5.92 3.78 15.30
CA PRO A 90 -6.63 3.13 14.20
C PRO A 90 -5.71 2.23 13.36
N LEU A 91 -4.46 2.67 13.11
CA LEU A 91 -3.46 1.90 12.38
C LEU A 91 -3.12 0.60 13.13
N PHE A 92 -2.88 0.68 14.45
CA PHE A 92 -2.57 -0.50 15.28
C PHE A 92 -3.71 -1.52 15.22
N LEU A 93 -4.94 -1.09 15.52
CA LEU A 93 -6.11 -1.96 15.55
C LEU A 93 -6.37 -2.63 14.19
N THR A 94 -6.30 -1.85 13.11
CA THR A 94 -6.52 -2.38 11.77
C THR A 94 -5.40 -3.33 11.35
N THR A 95 -4.14 -3.04 11.74
CA THR A 95 -3.00 -3.94 11.48
C THR A 95 -3.17 -5.27 12.23
N MET A 96 -3.62 -5.26 13.49
CA MET A 96 -3.87 -6.49 14.24
C MET A 96 -4.95 -7.37 13.57
N LEU A 97 -6.04 -6.76 13.10
CA LEU A 97 -7.04 -7.47 12.30
C LEU A 97 -6.47 -8.01 10.99
N TRP A 98 -5.65 -7.19 10.31
CA TRP A 98 -4.99 -7.57 9.08
C TRP A 98 -4.05 -8.76 9.26
N LEU A 99 -3.25 -8.82 10.34
CA LEU A 99 -2.41 -9.97 10.67
C LEU A 99 -3.23 -11.26 10.79
N ALA A 100 -4.39 -11.20 11.47
CA ALA A 100 -5.28 -12.36 11.58
C ALA A 100 -5.78 -12.84 10.20
N VAL A 101 -6.05 -11.91 9.29
CA VAL A 101 -6.50 -12.24 7.93
C VAL A 101 -5.36 -12.77 7.07
N VAL A 102 -4.16 -12.18 7.13
CA VAL A 102 -2.96 -12.69 6.46
C VAL A 102 -2.67 -14.13 6.90
N PHE A 103 -2.69 -14.40 8.22
CA PHE A 103 -2.53 -15.76 8.74
C PHE A 103 -3.56 -16.74 8.16
N ARG A 104 -4.83 -16.33 8.10
CA ARG A 104 -5.92 -17.16 7.53
C ARG A 104 -5.79 -17.40 6.03
N ILE A 105 -5.18 -16.47 5.28
CA ILE A 105 -4.85 -16.69 3.87
C ILE A 105 -3.65 -17.65 3.77
N ALA A 106 -2.58 -17.38 4.52
CA ALA A 106 -1.35 -18.14 4.46
C ALA A 106 -1.53 -19.62 4.88
N VAL A 107 -2.35 -19.90 5.91
CA VAL A 107 -2.59 -21.26 6.39
C VAL A 107 -3.25 -22.18 5.36
N ARG A 108 -3.90 -21.61 4.34
CA ARG A 108 -4.43 -22.37 3.19
C ARG A 108 -3.34 -22.96 2.28
N SER A 109 -2.16 -22.37 2.35
CA SER A 109 -1.00 -22.74 1.51
C SER A 109 0.12 -23.38 2.29
N THR A 110 0.14 -23.18 3.62
CA THR A 110 1.18 -23.68 4.52
C THR A 110 0.54 -24.31 5.76
N GLY A 111 1.30 -25.02 6.57
CA GLY A 111 0.84 -25.40 7.91
C GLY A 111 0.82 -24.18 8.85
N PRO A 112 0.24 -24.31 10.07
CA PRO A 112 0.13 -23.20 11.02
C PRO A 112 1.47 -22.51 11.37
N PRO A 113 2.60 -23.23 11.58
CA PRO A 113 3.90 -22.57 11.80
C PRO A 113 4.37 -21.75 10.59
N GLY A 114 4.18 -22.27 9.37
CA GLY A 114 4.49 -21.55 8.13
C GLY A 114 3.63 -20.30 7.96
N ALA A 115 2.33 -20.39 8.30
CA ALA A 115 1.43 -19.24 8.28
C ALA A 115 1.86 -18.15 9.29
N ALA A 116 2.29 -18.55 10.49
CA ALA A 116 2.85 -17.63 11.48
C ALA A 116 4.08 -16.90 10.93
N LEU A 117 5.03 -17.64 10.36
CA LEU A 117 6.24 -17.05 9.77
C LEU A 117 5.91 -16.09 8.62
N VAL A 118 5.06 -16.50 7.67
CA VAL A 118 4.61 -15.64 6.56
C VAL A 118 3.95 -14.36 7.08
N THR A 119 3.14 -14.46 8.13
CA THR A 119 2.45 -13.31 8.72
C THR A 119 3.42 -12.35 9.40
N LEU A 120 4.40 -12.86 10.15
CA LEU A 120 5.42 -12.03 10.79
C LEU A 120 6.36 -11.38 9.77
N VAL A 121 6.72 -12.08 8.68
CA VAL A 121 7.46 -11.48 7.57
C VAL A 121 6.64 -10.40 6.88
N ALA A 122 5.34 -10.63 6.64
CA ALA A 122 4.45 -9.61 6.08
C ALA A 122 4.37 -8.36 6.97
N LEU A 123 4.33 -8.54 8.30
CA LEU A 123 4.39 -7.42 9.24
C LEU A 123 5.73 -6.68 9.15
N ALA A 124 6.86 -7.40 9.22
CA ALA A 124 8.18 -6.79 9.14
C ALA A 124 8.43 -6.07 7.80
N TRP A 125 7.78 -6.51 6.71
CA TRP A 125 7.79 -5.87 5.40
C TRP A 125 6.72 -4.79 5.21
N SER A 126 6.09 -4.30 6.26
CA SER A 126 5.00 -3.30 6.17
C SER A 126 5.14 -2.17 7.20
N VAL A 127 4.14 -1.96 8.03
CA VAL A 127 3.96 -0.82 8.93
C VAL A 127 5.19 -0.41 9.75
N PRO A 128 5.99 -1.31 10.33
CA PRO A 128 7.16 -0.92 11.13
C PRO A 128 8.18 -0.05 10.39
N ASN A 129 8.23 -0.15 9.05
CA ASN A 129 9.16 0.65 8.24
C ASN A 129 8.68 2.10 8.02
N TYR A 130 7.39 2.37 8.24
CA TYR A 130 6.81 3.70 8.14
C TYR A 130 5.59 3.79 9.05
N PRO A 131 5.78 3.99 10.35
CA PRO A 131 4.72 3.87 11.35
C PRO A 131 3.69 5.00 11.35
N ALA A 132 3.77 5.96 10.43
CA ALA A 132 2.72 6.95 10.23
C ALA A 132 1.42 6.30 9.72
N SER A 133 0.28 6.79 10.18
CA SER A 133 -1.05 6.26 9.85
C SER A 133 -1.50 6.67 8.44
N MET A 134 -0.69 6.32 7.43
CA MET A 134 -0.93 6.70 6.04
C MET A 134 -2.08 5.92 5.39
N PRO A 135 -2.91 6.54 4.54
CA PRO A 135 -4.04 5.87 3.91
C PRO A 135 -3.63 4.71 3.00
N SER A 136 -2.38 4.68 2.54
CA SER A 136 -1.85 3.58 1.74
C SER A 136 -1.75 2.25 2.51
N TRP A 137 -1.56 2.29 3.84
CA TRP A 137 -1.65 1.07 4.67
C TRP A 137 -3.05 0.49 4.64
N TYR A 138 -4.06 1.33 4.75
CA TYR A 138 -5.45 0.89 4.69
C TYR A 138 -5.82 0.32 3.32
N ASN A 139 -5.24 0.83 2.23
CA ASN A 139 -5.40 0.22 0.91
C ASN A 139 -4.86 -1.22 0.88
N LEU A 140 -3.67 -1.47 1.45
CA LEU A 140 -3.13 -2.82 1.60
C LEU A 140 -4.05 -3.71 2.44
N PHE A 141 -4.54 -3.19 3.57
CA PHE A 141 -5.40 -3.95 4.48
C PHE A 141 -6.72 -4.32 3.82
N PHE A 142 -7.41 -3.36 3.23
CA PHE A 142 -8.67 -3.62 2.53
C PHE A 142 -8.50 -4.50 1.29
N ALA A 143 -7.41 -4.37 0.53
CA ALA A 143 -7.09 -5.29 -0.55
C ALA A 143 -6.93 -6.73 -0.04
N THR A 144 -6.30 -6.91 1.12
CA THR A 144 -6.13 -8.22 1.76
C THR A 144 -7.46 -8.76 2.30
N PHE A 145 -8.30 -7.91 2.94
CA PHE A 145 -9.62 -8.29 3.43
C PHE A 145 -10.54 -8.71 2.28
N GLY A 146 -10.53 -7.94 1.21
CA GLY A 146 -11.29 -8.25 0.02
C GLY A 146 -10.82 -9.53 -0.67
N ALA A 147 -9.50 -9.76 -0.77
CA ALA A 147 -8.97 -11.02 -1.29
C ALA A 147 -9.38 -12.21 -0.41
N ALA A 148 -9.37 -12.07 0.92
CA ALA A 148 -9.85 -13.11 1.83
C ALA A 148 -11.35 -13.40 1.65
N ALA A 149 -12.16 -12.36 1.44
CA ALA A 149 -13.59 -12.51 1.16
C ALA A 149 -13.84 -13.22 -0.18
N LEU A 150 -13.08 -12.88 -1.23
CA LEU A 150 -13.15 -13.57 -2.53
C LEU A 150 -12.74 -15.04 -2.42
N LEU A 151 -11.72 -15.38 -1.63
CA LEU A 151 -11.37 -16.78 -1.35
C LEU A 151 -12.51 -17.51 -0.63
N ARG A 152 -13.18 -16.84 0.31
CA ARG A 152 -14.36 -17.41 0.99
C ARG A 152 -15.55 -17.58 0.05
N TRP A 153 -15.77 -16.64 -0.86
CA TRP A 153 -16.78 -16.79 -1.90
C TRP A 153 -16.50 -18.00 -2.78
N GLU A 154 -15.26 -18.19 -3.18
CA GLU A 154 -14.89 -19.34 -4.01
C GLU A 154 -15.13 -20.67 -3.29
N GLU A 155 -14.86 -20.73 -1.98
CA GLU A 155 -15.09 -21.92 -1.13
C GLU A 155 -16.58 -22.20 -0.91
N SER A 156 -17.40 -21.16 -0.71
CA SER A 156 -18.78 -21.28 -0.24
C SER A 156 -19.87 -20.93 -1.26
N ARG A 157 -19.48 -20.20 -2.31
CA ARG A 157 -20.38 -19.61 -3.34
C ARG A 157 -21.48 -18.69 -2.80
N LEU A 158 -21.33 -18.19 -1.56
CA LEU A 158 -22.32 -17.28 -0.95
C LEU A 158 -22.04 -15.83 -1.36
N SER A 159 -23.03 -15.16 -1.95
CA SER A 159 -22.93 -13.77 -2.48
C SER A 159 -22.55 -12.74 -1.42
N ARG A 160 -22.86 -12.99 -0.13
CA ARG A 160 -22.44 -12.10 0.97
C ARG A 160 -20.92 -11.83 0.98
N TRP A 161 -20.11 -12.80 0.56
CA TRP A 161 -18.67 -12.62 0.49
C TRP A 161 -18.23 -11.72 -0.67
N LEU A 162 -18.99 -11.70 -1.77
CA LEU A 162 -18.80 -10.74 -2.85
C LEU A 162 -19.13 -9.32 -2.39
N VAL A 163 -20.24 -9.16 -1.67
CA VAL A 163 -20.61 -7.85 -1.08
C VAL A 163 -19.52 -7.37 -0.12
N LEU A 164 -19.03 -8.24 0.77
CA LEU A 164 -17.93 -7.88 1.69
C LEU A 164 -16.63 -7.55 0.97
N ALA A 165 -16.30 -8.28 -0.10
CA ALA A 165 -15.16 -7.95 -0.95
C ALA A 165 -15.33 -6.60 -1.63
N GLY A 166 -16.53 -6.29 -2.08
CA GLY A 166 -16.89 -4.99 -2.64
C GLY A 166 -16.80 -3.86 -1.61
N ILE A 167 -17.36 -4.04 -0.40
CA ILE A 167 -17.26 -3.07 0.69
C ILE A 167 -15.79 -2.76 1.01
N ALA A 168 -14.93 -3.78 1.06
CA ALA A 168 -13.49 -3.56 1.22
C ALA A 168 -12.91 -2.68 0.09
N GLY A 169 -13.36 -2.86 -1.15
CA GLY A 169 -12.97 -2.02 -2.29
C GLY A 169 -13.44 -0.58 -2.16
N GLY A 170 -14.71 -0.37 -1.81
CA GLY A 170 -15.29 0.95 -1.61
C GLY A 170 -14.63 1.71 -0.46
N LEU A 171 -14.39 1.04 0.69
CA LEU A 171 -13.66 1.62 1.80
C LEU A 171 -12.22 1.96 1.39
N SER A 172 -11.52 1.05 0.70
CA SER A 172 -10.17 1.31 0.20
C SER A 172 -10.11 2.58 -0.65
N PHE A 173 -11.06 2.78 -1.57
CA PHE A 173 -11.19 3.98 -2.37
C PHE A 173 -11.45 5.25 -1.53
N LEU A 174 -12.29 5.16 -0.52
CA LEU A 174 -12.60 6.29 0.37
C LEU A 174 -11.43 6.70 1.26
N PHE A 175 -10.48 5.79 1.55
CA PHE A 175 -9.24 6.15 2.21
C PHE A 175 -8.28 6.85 1.24
N LYS A 176 -8.14 6.34 0.01
CA LYS A 176 -7.27 6.91 -1.02
C LYS A 176 -7.72 6.42 -2.40
N LEU A 177 -7.65 7.30 -3.41
CA LEU A 177 -7.98 7.00 -4.81
C LEU A 177 -7.34 5.69 -5.32
N SER A 178 -6.11 5.37 -4.88
CA SER A 178 -5.43 4.12 -5.22
C SER A 178 -6.15 2.85 -4.74
N GLY A 179 -7.19 2.94 -3.94
CA GLY A 179 -8.09 1.83 -3.62
C GLY A 179 -8.80 1.24 -4.84
N LEU A 180 -8.95 2.03 -5.93
CA LEU A 180 -9.44 1.54 -7.22
C LEU A 180 -8.58 0.41 -7.81
N PHE A 181 -7.30 0.35 -7.46
CA PHE A 181 -6.40 -0.69 -7.95
C PHE A 181 -6.80 -2.08 -7.42
N TYR A 182 -7.21 -2.18 -6.14
CA TYR A 182 -7.77 -3.43 -5.63
C TYR A 182 -9.04 -3.83 -6.40
N ILE A 183 -9.95 -2.89 -6.65
CA ILE A 183 -11.21 -3.14 -7.38
C ILE A 183 -10.92 -3.69 -8.77
N ALA A 184 -9.93 -3.12 -9.48
CA ALA A 184 -9.51 -3.60 -10.80
C ALA A 184 -8.93 -5.03 -10.74
N GLY A 185 -8.02 -5.30 -9.79
CA GLY A 185 -7.44 -6.64 -9.61
C GLY A 185 -8.49 -7.69 -9.24
N ALA A 186 -9.42 -7.35 -8.34
CA ALA A 186 -10.56 -8.20 -7.98
C ALA A 186 -11.49 -8.44 -9.18
N GLY A 187 -11.76 -7.41 -9.98
CA GLY A 187 -12.56 -7.52 -11.21
C GLY A 187 -11.97 -8.50 -12.21
N LEU A 188 -10.65 -8.47 -12.44
CA LEU A 188 -9.99 -9.45 -13.29
C LEU A 188 -10.10 -10.89 -12.74
N PHE A 189 -9.99 -11.03 -11.43
CA PHE A 189 -10.20 -12.34 -10.80
C PHE A 189 -11.65 -12.82 -10.94
N LEU A 190 -12.65 -11.97 -10.72
CA LEU A 190 -14.05 -12.33 -10.92
C LEU A 190 -14.33 -12.73 -12.38
N TRP A 191 -13.71 -12.04 -13.31
CA TRP A 191 -13.74 -12.42 -14.73
C TRP A 191 -13.15 -13.82 -14.96
N TYR A 192 -11.98 -14.11 -14.38
CA TYR A 192 -11.36 -15.42 -14.43
C TYR A 192 -12.28 -16.51 -13.85
N ALA A 193 -12.81 -16.28 -12.65
CA ALA A 193 -13.60 -17.24 -11.89
C ALA A 193 -15.00 -17.51 -12.47
N ALA A 194 -15.57 -16.53 -13.20
CA ALA A 194 -16.86 -16.67 -13.86
C ALA A 194 -16.80 -17.57 -15.11
N ARG A 195 -15.61 -17.96 -15.61
CA ARG A 195 -15.43 -18.95 -16.67
C ARG A 195 -14.95 -20.28 -16.07
N PRO A 196 -15.84 -21.24 -15.76
CA PRO A 196 -15.45 -22.56 -15.30
C PRO A 196 -14.52 -23.22 -16.32
N GLU A 197 -13.58 -24.00 -15.83
CA GLU A 197 -12.84 -24.90 -16.72
C GLU A 197 -13.81 -25.96 -17.22
N ALA A 198 -13.93 -26.08 -18.53
CA ALA A 198 -14.67 -27.18 -19.11
C ALA A 198 -14.05 -28.49 -18.60
N PRO A 199 -14.84 -29.44 -18.05
CA PRO A 199 -14.34 -30.77 -17.79
C PRO A 199 -13.75 -31.29 -19.11
N PRO A 200 -12.69 -32.13 -19.07
CA PRO A 200 -12.19 -32.77 -20.28
C PRO A 200 -13.36 -33.53 -20.89
N ALA A 201 -13.96 -32.96 -21.93
CA ALA A 201 -15.08 -33.59 -22.62
C ALA A 201 -14.55 -34.86 -23.29
N PRO A 202 -15.20 -36.00 -23.07
CA PRO A 202 -14.81 -37.24 -23.74
C PRO A 202 -15.01 -37.16 -25.26
N ILE A 203 -15.83 -36.22 -25.74
CA ILE A 203 -16.11 -35.98 -27.15
C ILE A 203 -16.18 -34.46 -27.39
N PRO A 204 -15.43 -33.89 -28.35
CA PRO A 204 -15.60 -32.49 -28.73
C PRO A 204 -17.07 -32.29 -29.16
N ASP A 205 -17.81 -31.40 -28.53
CA ASP A 205 -19.12 -30.97 -29.02
C ASP A 205 -18.88 -30.34 -30.41
N PRO A 206 -19.40 -30.96 -31.50
CA PRO A 206 -19.12 -30.52 -32.88
C PRO A 206 -19.80 -29.19 -33.22
N ARG A 207 -20.50 -28.55 -32.25
CA ARG A 207 -21.15 -27.27 -32.54
C ARG A 207 -20.11 -26.18 -32.72
N ALA A 208 -20.03 -25.66 -33.91
CA ALA A 208 -19.25 -24.48 -34.23
C ALA A 208 -19.61 -23.32 -33.28
N PRO A 209 -18.64 -22.49 -32.87
CA PRO A 209 -18.92 -21.35 -32.02
C PRO A 209 -20.00 -20.46 -32.65
N THR A 210 -21.05 -20.16 -31.89
CA THR A 210 -22.13 -19.31 -32.37
C THR A 210 -21.61 -17.87 -32.62
N PRO A 211 -22.21 -17.11 -33.56
CA PRO A 211 -21.87 -15.70 -33.76
C PRO A 211 -21.94 -14.90 -32.46
N ALA A 212 -22.92 -15.19 -31.61
CA ALA A 212 -23.08 -14.55 -30.28
C ALA A 212 -21.92 -14.84 -29.34
N SER A 213 -21.39 -16.07 -29.30
CA SER A 213 -20.21 -16.43 -28.51
C SER A 213 -18.94 -15.71 -28.97
N ARG A 214 -18.77 -15.55 -30.30
CA ARG A 214 -17.64 -14.79 -30.88
C ARG A 214 -17.76 -13.31 -30.59
N LEU A 215 -18.98 -12.74 -30.73
CA LEU A 215 -19.23 -11.34 -30.40
C LEU A 215 -18.93 -11.07 -28.92
N PHE A 216 -19.40 -11.94 -28.04
CA PHE A 216 -19.10 -11.84 -26.61
C PHE A 216 -17.60 -11.87 -26.33
N ALA A 217 -16.85 -12.85 -26.89
CA ALA A 217 -15.40 -12.93 -26.73
C ALA A 217 -14.70 -11.67 -27.26
N GLY A 218 -15.18 -11.11 -28.38
CA GLY A 218 -14.67 -9.87 -28.95
C GLY A 218 -14.88 -8.66 -28.07
N LEU A 219 -16.11 -8.48 -27.55
CA LEU A 219 -16.44 -7.38 -26.62
C LEU A 219 -15.63 -7.48 -25.32
N MET A 220 -15.51 -8.66 -24.78
CA MET A 220 -14.73 -8.89 -23.58
C MET A 220 -13.23 -8.61 -23.79
N SER A 221 -12.69 -9.06 -24.93
CA SER A 221 -11.31 -8.75 -25.30
C SER A 221 -11.10 -7.24 -25.48
N LEU A 222 -12.05 -6.55 -26.10
CA LEU A 222 -11.99 -5.10 -26.26
C LEU A 222 -11.93 -4.37 -24.90
N LEU A 223 -12.79 -4.75 -23.95
CA LEU A 223 -12.76 -4.15 -22.58
C LEU A 223 -11.41 -4.36 -21.88
N LEU A 224 -10.84 -5.57 -22.02
CA LEU A 224 -9.52 -5.87 -21.43
C LEU A 224 -8.38 -5.11 -22.12
N LEU A 225 -8.46 -4.94 -23.43
CA LEU A 225 -7.50 -4.12 -24.19
C LEU A 225 -7.65 -2.63 -23.87
N LEU A 226 -8.87 -2.15 -23.65
CA LEU A 226 -9.10 -0.77 -23.18
C LEU A 226 -8.49 -0.55 -21.79
N LEU A 227 -8.55 -1.54 -20.90
CA LEU A 227 -7.85 -1.47 -19.60
C LEU A 227 -6.33 -1.34 -19.80
N ILE A 228 -5.75 -2.12 -20.70
CA ILE A 228 -4.30 -2.00 -21.02
C ILE A 228 -4.00 -0.61 -21.61
N GLY A 229 -4.85 -0.12 -22.52
CA GLY A 229 -4.74 1.23 -23.07
C GLY A 229 -4.81 2.33 -22.01
N LEU A 230 -5.69 2.16 -21.02
CA LEU A 230 -5.79 3.09 -19.87
C LEU A 230 -4.52 3.07 -19.02
N LEU A 231 -3.99 1.88 -18.71
CA LEU A 231 -2.71 1.75 -17.99
C LEU A 231 -1.58 2.43 -18.76
N TRP A 232 -1.49 2.19 -20.07
CA TRP A 232 -0.52 2.83 -20.94
C TRP A 232 -0.66 4.36 -20.95
N ARG A 233 -1.89 4.86 -21.12
CA ARG A 233 -2.18 6.30 -21.09
C ARG A 233 -1.80 6.94 -19.77
N SER A 234 -2.00 6.24 -18.66
CA SER A 234 -1.70 6.74 -17.32
C SER A 234 -0.21 6.99 -17.10
N ILE A 235 0.68 6.19 -17.72
CA ILE A 235 2.14 6.37 -17.59
C ILE A 235 2.74 7.27 -18.68
N SER A 236 1.96 7.69 -19.69
CA SER A 236 2.46 8.41 -20.85
C SER A 236 3.28 9.67 -20.53
N PRO A 237 3.01 10.45 -19.48
CA PRO A 237 3.83 11.59 -19.10
C PRO A 237 5.26 11.20 -18.66
N PHE A 238 5.46 9.93 -18.27
CA PHE A 238 6.72 9.41 -17.73
C PHE A 238 7.20 8.20 -18.52
N TYR A 239 6.98 8.21 -19.84
CA TYR A 239 7.23 7.08 -20.71
C TYR A 239 8.70 6.65 -20.69
N GLN A 240 8.98 5.53 -20.06
CA GLN A 240 10.27 4.85 -20.02
C GLN A 240 10.03 3.34 -19.92
N PHE A 241 10.93 2.54 -20.51
CA PHE A 241 10.84 1.07 -20.44
C PHE A 241 10.64 0.54 -19.02
N ARG A 242 11.30 1.18 -18.02
CA ARG A 242 11.15 0.83 -16.60
C ARG A 242 9.72 1.02 -16.10
N ALA A 243 9.04 2.09 -16.51
CA ALA A 243 7.66 2.36 -16.13
C ALA A 243 6.70 1.34 -16.77
N VAL A 244 6.93 0.97 -18.03
CA VAL A 244 6.16 -0.10 -18.69
C VAL A 244 6.32 -1.41 -17.94
N TYR A 245 7.55 -1.79 -17.59
CA TYR A 245 7.85 -3.01 -16.86
C TYR A 245 7.13 -3.09 -15.51
N HIS A 246 7.16 -2.02 -14.71
CA HIS A 246 6.60 -2.03 -13.36
C HIS A 246 5.10 -1.72 -13.28
N PHE A 247 4.55 -0.95 -14.22
CA PHE A 247 3.19 -0.41 -14.08
C PHE A 247 2.20 -0.88 -15.16
N VAL A 248 2.66 -1.18 -16.38
CA VAL A 248 1.76 -1.67 -17.42
C VAL A 248 1.79 -3.19 -17.49
N LEU A 249 2.99 -3.76 -17.50
CA LEU A 249 3.17 -5.20 -17.71
C LEU A 249 2.44 -6.05 -16.67
N PRO A 250 2.46 -5.78 -15.36
CA PRO A 250 1.81 -6.65 -14.38
C PRO A 250 0.31 -6.85 -14.63
N GLY A 251 -0.44 -5.76 -14.71
CA GLY A 251 -1.89 -5.82 -15.00
C GLY A 251 -2.19 -6.21 -16.46
N GLY A 252 -1.37 -5.69 -17.39
CA GLY A 252 -1.55 -5.88 -18.82
C GLY A 252 -1.41 -7.33 -19.27
N VAL A 253 -0.41 -8.08 -18.78
CA VAL A 253 -0.24 -9.49 -19.16
C VAL A 253 -1.36 -10.37 -18.62
N ILE A 254 -1.90 -10.08 -17.43
CA ILE A 254 -3.06 -10.79 -16.87
C ILE A 254 -4.30 -10.51 -17.73
N ALA A 255 -4.55 -9.23 -18.04
CA ALA A 255 -5.66 -8.84 -18.91
C ALA A 255 -5.55 -9.47 -20.31
N LEU A 256 -4.37 -9.45 -20.90
CA LEU A 256 -4.12 -10.09 -22.20
C LEU A 256 -4.35 -11.61 -22.15
N ALA A 257 -3.91 -12.27 -21.08
CA ALA A 257 -4.13 -13.71 -20.89
C ALA A 257 -5.61 -14.04 -20.75
N LEU A 258 -6.39 -13.20 -20.06
CA LEU A 258 -7.84 -13.35 -19.95
C LEU A 258 -8.51 -13.13 -21.31
N ALA A 259 -8.12 -12.11 -22.07
CA ALA A 259 -8.62 -11.87 -23.42
C ALA A 259 -8.33 -13.08 -24.34
N ALA A 260 -7.10 -13.57 -24.35
CA ALA A 260 -6.73 -14.76 -25.11
C ALA A 260 -7.53 -16.00 -24.69
N ARG A 261 -7.80 -16.16 -23.39
CA ARG A 261 -8.59 -17.28 -22.87
C ARG A 261 -10.03 -17.26 -23.39
N GLU A 262 -10.62 -16.09 -23.66
CA GLU A 262 -11.99 -16.01 -24.21
C GLU A 262 -12.09 -16.64 -25.62
N TRP A 263 -10.97 -16.79 -26.33
CA TRP A 263 -10.91 -17.41 -27.67
C TRP A 263 -10.52 -18.90 -27.66
N ILE A 264 -10.20 -19.47 -26.50
CA ILE A 264 -9.86 -20.90 -26.38
C ILE A 264 -11.14 -21.75 -26.44
N PRO A 265 -11.30 -22.66 -27.41
CA PRO A 265 -12.45 -23.56 -27.48
C PRO A 265 -12.53 -24.54 -26.29
N PRO A 266 -13.75 -25.00 -25.90
CA PRO A 266 -15.04 -24.57 -26.41
C PRO A 266 -15.41 -23.16 -25.96
N LEU A 267 -15.93 -22.34 -26.87
CA LEU A 267 -16.42 -21.00 -26.46
C LEU A 267 -17.76 -21.17 -25.75
N PRO A 268 -17.87 -20.73 -24.52
CA PRO A 268 -19.12 -20.86 -23.77
C PRO A 268 -20.24 -20.04 -24.45
N PRO A 269 -21.50 -20.49 -24.39
CA PRO A 269 -22.63 -19.70 -24.84
C PRO A 269 -22.70 -18.35 -24.11
N MET A 270 -23.11 -17.30 -24.84
CA MET A 270 -23.14 -15.93 -24.31
C MET A 270 -24.02 -15.78 -23.06
N SER A 271 -25.25 -16.35 -23.08
CA SER A 271 -26.23 -16.18 -21.99
C SER A 271 -25.76 -16.76 -20.64
N PRO A 272 -25.30 -18.03 -20.53
CA PRO A 272 -24.74 -18.54 -19.28
C PRO A 272 -23.50 -17.74 -18.80
N ARG A 273 -22.68 -17.26 -19.74
CA ARG A 273 -21.48 -16.49 -19.41
C ARG A 273 -21.82 -15.13 -18.83
N LEU A 274 -22.77 -14.40 -19.41
CA LEU A 274 -23.28 -13.14 -18.88
C LEU A 274 -23.92 -13.31 -17.52
N ARG A 275 -24.70 -14.40 -17.34
CA ARG A 275 -25.31 -14.72 -16.05
C ARG A 275 -24.24 -14.94 -14.99
N ALA A 276 -23.24 -15.77 -15.25
CA ALA A 276 -22.16 -16.04 -14.30
C ALA A 276 -21.35 -14.77 -13.95
N LEU A 277 -21.08 -13.91 -14.93
CA LEU A 277 -20.47 -12.61 -14.70
C LEU A 277 -21.36 -11.68 -13.86
N GLY A 278 -22.67 -11.63 -14.16
CA GLY A 278 -23.62 -10.82 -13.40
C GLY A 278 -23.76 -11.30 -11.96
N GLU A 279 -23.87 -12.61 -11.73
CA GLU A 279 -23.94 -13.21 -10.39
C GLU A 279 -22.69 -12.91 -9.55
N ALA A 280 -21.54 -12.76 -10.18
CA ALA A 280 -20.29 -12.38 -9.49
C ALA A 280 -20.13 -10.86 -9.36
N ALA A 281 -20.36 -10.10 -10.43
CA ALA A 281 -20.09 -8.67 -10.48
C ALA A 281 -21.12 -7.83 -9.74
N VAL A 282 -22.43 -8.15 -9.84
CA VAL A 282 -23.48 -7.31 -9.26
C VAL A 282 -23.35 -7.21 -7.73
N PRO A 283 -23.22 -8.30 -6.96
CA PRO A 283 -23.04 -8.19 -5.51
C PRO A 283 -21.74 -7.47 -5.14
N PHE A 284 -20.66 -7.70 -5.91
CA PHE A 284 -19.37 -7.03 -5.68
C PHE A 284 -19.49 -5.51 -5.91
N VAL A 285 -20.07 -5.09 -7.03
CA VAL A 285 -20.28 -3.67 -7.36
C VAL A 285 -21.21 -3.00 -6.36
N ALA A 286 -22.30 -3.67 -5.97
CA ALA A 286 -23.20 -3.18 -4.92
C ALA A 286 -22.43 -2.97 -3.59
N GLY A 287 -21.55 -3.90 -3.24
CA GLY A 287 -20.68 -3.76 -2.08
C GLY A 287 -19.74 -2.55 -2.20
N VAL A 288 -19.13 -2.32 -3.37
CA VAL A 288 -18.29 -1.12 -3.61
C VAL A 288 -19.10 0.16 -3.50
N ALA A 289 -20.26 0.17 -4.13
CA ALA A 289 -21.13 1.35 -4.19
C ALA A 289 -21.66 1.77 -2.81
N LEU A 290 -21.96 0.82 -1.93
CA LEU A 290 -22.58 1.09 -0.63
C LEU A 290 -21.81 2.15 0.20
N PRO A 291 -20.54 1.95 0.59
CA PRO A 291 -19.82 2.96 1.37
C PRO A 291 -19.56 4.25 0.57
N VAL A 292 -19.35 4.14 -0.75
CA VAL A 292 -19.10 5.31 -1.62
C VAL A 292 -20.35 6.20 -1.72
N LEU A 293 -21.52 5.62 -1.86
CA LEU A 293 -22.78 6.36 -1.90
C LEU A 293 -23.09 7.00 -0.55
N ILE A 294 -22.91 6.28 0.57
CA ILE A 294 -23.11 6.84 1.91
C ILE A 294 -22.22 8.08 2.10
N PHE A 295 -20.94 7.97 1.75
CA PHE A 295 -19.98 9.07 1.87
C PHE A 295 -20.34 10.23 0.92
N GLY A 296 -20.68 9.93 -0.33
CA GLY A 296 -21.08 10.92 -1.34
C GLY A 296 -22.36 11.68 -0.95
N VAL A 297 -23.35 10.97 -0.40
CA VAL A 297 -24.58 11.60 0.10
C VAL A 297 -24.28 12.52 1.28
N ALA A 298 -23.44 12.11 2.23
CA ALA A 298 -23.04 12.96 3.35
C ALA A 298 -22.35 14.25 2.86
N PHE A 299 -21.49 14.17 1.84
CA PHE A 299 -20.85 15.33 1.22
C PHE A 299 -21.84 16.19 0.43
N ALA A 300 -22.82 15.60 -0.25
CA ALA A 300 -23.86 16.34 -0.95
C ALA A 300 -24.71 17.15 0.03
N LEU A 301 -25.12 16.55 1.14
CA LEU A 301 -25.87 17.23 2.20
C LEU A 301 -25.07 18.36 2.86
N ALA A 302 -23.76 18.19 2.96
CA ALA A 302 -22.85 19.24 3.45
C ALA A 302 -22.51 20.31 2.39
N GLY A 303 -23.07 20.24 1.16
CA GLY A 303 -22.76 21.16 0.07
C GLY A 303 -21.33 21.02 -0.49
N GLY A 304 -20.62 19.92 -0.17
CA GLY A 304 -19.22 19.71 -0.51
C GLY A 304 -18.96 18.77 -1.70
N LEU A 305 -19.98 18.19 -2.32
CA LEU A 305 -19.81 17.17 -3.36
C LEU A 305 -18.99 17.65 -4.58
N PRO A 306 -19.19 18.84 -5.16
CA PRO A 306 -18.34 19.32 -6.26
C PRO A 306 -16.88 19.49 -5.86
N ALA A 307 -16.62 19.98 -4.65
CA ALA A 307 -15.27 20.12 -4.10
C ALA A 307 -14.61 18.76 -3.87
N LEU A 308 -15.35 17.76 -3.35
CA LEU A 308 -14.87 16.37 -3.23
C LEU A 308 -14.46 15.80 -4.59
N MET A 309 -15.31 15.96 -5.61
CA MET A 309 -15.01 15.44 -6.97
C MET A 309 -13.75 16.09 -7.54
N HIS A 310 -13.61 17.42 -7.41
CA HIS A 310 -12.40 18.11 -7.82
C HIS A 310 -11.16 17.66 -7.02
N GLY A 311 -11.28 17.60 -5.68
CA GLY A 311 -10.17 17.24 -4.79
C GLY A 311 -9.68 15.80 -4.99
N VAL A 312 -10.58 14.86 -5.31
CA VAL A 312 -10.22 13.44 -5.52
C VAL A 312 -9.71 13.17 -6.93
N PHE A 313 -10.33 13.76 -7.96
CA PHE A 313 -10.06 13.40 -9.36
C PHE A 313 -9.25 14.42 -10.15
N VAL A 314 -9.07 15.64 -9.66
CA VAL A 314 -8.33 16.70 -10.38
C VAL A 314 -7.09 17.15 -9.60
N ALA A 315 -7.24 17.53 -8.35
CA ALA A 315 -6.14 18.06 -7.53
C ALA A 315 -4.91 17.15 -7.42
N PRO A 316 -5.03 15.80 -7.28
CA PRO A 316 -3.88 14.91 -7.15
C PRO A 316 -2.95 14.91 -8.38
N PHE A 317 -3.46 15.27 -9.57
CA PHE A 317 -2.61 15.36 -10.77
C PHE A 317 -1.57 16.49 -10.69
N ARG A 318 -1.79 17.51 -9.87
CA ARG A 318 -0.79 18.57 -9.61
C ARG A 318 0.47 18.00 -8.97
N ARG A 319 0.34 16.95 -8.13
CA ARG A 319 1.47 16.27 -7.51
C ARG A 319 2.41 15.62 -8.53
N LEU A 320 1.93 15.25 -9.70
CA LEU A 320 2.76 14.63 -10.74
C LEU A 320 3.94 15.51 -11.16
N ALA A 321 3.80 16.83 -11.08
CA ALA A 321 4.86 17.77 -11.41
C ALA A 321 6.04 17.73 -10.40
N PHE A 322 5.79 17.33 -9.15
CA PHE A 322 6.75 17.40 -8.05
C PHE A 322 7.21 16.02 -7.57
N ALA A 323 6.33 15.02 -7.64
CA ALA A 323 6.59 13.67 -7.13
C ALA A 323 6.82 12.70 -8.30
N ASN A 324 8.02 12.72 -8.85
CA ASN A 324 8.44 11.78 -9.89
C ASN A 324 9.76 11.12 -9.52
N MET A 325 9.73 9.79 -9.33
CA MET A 325 10.92 9.00 -9.05
C MET A 325 10.96 7.79 -9.98
N ARG A 326 12.09 7.59 -10.66
CA ARG A 326 12.28 6.48 -11.59
C ARG A 326 12.19 5.13 -10.87
N PRO A 327 11.43 4.16 -11.41
CA PRO A 327 11.42 2.80 -10.88
C PRO A 327 12.77 2.08 -11.09
N PRO A 328 13.05 1.02 -10.31
CA PRO A 328 14.27 0.22 -10.48
C PRO A 328 14.41 -0.31 -11.89
N ALA A 329 15.65 -0.54 -12.31
CA ALA A 329 15.89 -1.17 -13.60
C ALA A 329 15.42 -2.64 -13.58
N PRO A 330 14.78 -3.15 -14.65
CA PRO A 330 14.25 -4.52 -14.69
C PRO A 330 15.27 -5.62 -14.43
N TYR A 331 16.55 -5.42 -14.79
CA TYR A 331 17.60 -6.40 -14.58
C TYR A 331 17.86 -6.72 -13.09
N TRP A 332 17.45 -5.85 -12.16
CA TRP A 332 17.52 -6.16 -10.74
C TRP A 332 16.70 -7.38 -10.34
N ALA A 333 15.65 -7.70 -11.11
CA ALA A 333 14.86 -8.91 -10.89
C ALA A 333 15.69 -10.20 -11.01
N LEU A 334 16.77 -10.19 -11.80
CA LEU A 334 17.69 -11.33 -11.94
C LEU A 334 18.35 -11.71 -10.62
N ALA A 335 18.50 -10.76 -9.71
CA ALA A 335 19.01 -11.02 -8.38
C ALA A 335 18.10 -11.91 -7.53
N ALA A 336 16.84 -12.06 -7.90
CA ALA A 336 15.91 -13.02 -7.31
C ALA A 336 16.00 -14.43 -7.96
N ALA A 337 16.88 -14.63 -8.94
CA ALA A 337 17.05 -15.94 -9.59
C ALA A 337 17.29 -17.11 -8.60
N PRO A 338 17.96 -16.95 -7.44
CA PRO A 338 18.04 -18.02 -6.44
C PRO A 338 16.68 -18.49 -5.96
N LEU A 339 15.64 -17.66 -5.97
CA LEU A 339 14.27 -18.08 -5.65
C LEU A 339 13.69 -19.07 -6.66
N ALA A 340 14.25 -19.16 -7.87
CA ALA A 340 13.85 -20.17 -8.85
C ALA A 340 14.09 -21.61 -8.35
N VAL A 341 14.97 -21.79 -7.38
CA VAL A 341 15.15 -23.08 -6.69
C VAL A 341 13.86 -23.53 -6.00
N LEU A 342 13.05 -22.58 -5.50
CA LEU A 342 11.74 -22.86 -4.90
C LEU A 342 10.70 -23.29 -5.95
N LEU A 343 10.95 -23.01 -7.23
CA LEU A 343 10.03 -23.31 -8.34
C LEU A 343 10.27 -24.70 -8.94
N ARG A 344 11.19 -25.51 -8.41
CA ARG A 344 11.49 -26.85 -8.93
C ARG A 344 10.33 -27.82 -8.70
N PRO A 345 9.67 -28.30 -9.77
CA PRO A 345 8.60 -29.28 -9.60
C PRO A 345 9.14 -30.65 -9.18
N ARG A 346 8.43 -31.31 -8.28
CA ARG A 346 8.52 -32.76 -7.97
C ARG A 346 9.88 -33.31 -7.54
N ALA A 347 10.65 -32.57 -6.74
CA ALA A 347 11.79 -33.17 -6.09
C ALA A 347 11.33 -34.07 -4.94
N ASP A 348 11.95 -35.23 -4.79
CA ASP A 348 11.81 -36.02 -3.55
C ASP A 348 12.35 -35.17 -2.38
N PRO A 349 11.50 -34.71 -1.45
CA PRO A 349 11.93 -33.83 -0.36
C PRO A 349 12.82 -34.52 0.66
N ALA A 350 12.86 -35.85 0.67
CA ALA A 350 13.64 -36.65 1.61
C ALA A 350 15.08 -36.93 1.13
N ALA A 351 15.40 -36.59 -0.14
CA ALA A 351 16.73 -36.89 -0.66
C ALA A 351 17.84 -36.10 0.08
N PRO A 352 18.93 -36.75 0.52
CA PRO A 352 20.02 -36.12 1.31
C PRO A 352 20.61 -34.86 0.65
N ARG A 353 20.65 -34.84 -0.68
CA ARG A 353 21.11 -33.68 -1.47
C ARG A 353 20.37 -32.35 -1.15
N TRP A 354 19.10 -32.44 -0.76
CA TRP A 354 18.34 -31.22 -0.41
C TRP A 354 18.71 -30.66 0.95
N ARG A 355 19.10 -31.52 1.90
CA ARG A 355 19.63 -31.08 3.19
C ARG A 355 20.95 -30.33 2.97
N THR A 356 21.86 -30.90 2.18
CA THR A 356 23.13 -30.22 1.82
C THR A 356 22.88 -28.92 1.08
N ALA A 357 22.01 -28.92 0.06
CA ALA A 357 21.66 -27.69 -0.67
C ALA A 357 21.04 -26.62 0.23
N GLY A 358 20.20 -27.02 1.19
CA GLY A 358 19.63 -26.11 2.19
C GLY A 358 20.68 -25.50 3.10
N ILE A 359 21.65 -26.28 3.56
CA ILE A 359 22.78 -25.80 4.37
C ILE A 359 23.64 -24.81 3.57
N VAL A 360 24.02 -25.18 2.34
CA VAL A 360 24.81 -24.29 1.46
C VAL A 360 24.07 -22.98 1.22
N LEU A 361 22.77 -23.04 0.90
CA LEU A 361 21.95 -21.85 0.69
C LEU A 361 21.86 -21.00 1.97
N ALA A 362 21.69 -21.63 3.14
CA ALA A 362 21.65 -20.92 4.42
C ALA A 362 22.97 -20.21 4.72
N VAL A 363 24.12 -20.86 4.44
CA VAL A 363 25.46 -20.23 4.60
C VAL A 363 25.63 -19.05 3.65
N LEU A 364 25.23 -19.19 2.37
CA LEU A 364 25.29 -18.09 1.40
C LEU A 364 24.40 -16.92 1.81
N PHE A 365 23.18 -17.20 2.29
CA PHE A 365 22.28 -16.19 2.78
C PHE A 365 22.80 -15.51 4.06
N ALA A 366 23.40 -16.26 4.98
CA ALA A 366 24.04 -15.69 6.17
C ALA A 366 25.20 -14.77 5.81
N ALA A 367 26.05 -15.17 4.85
CA ALA A 367 27.13 -14.35 4.34
C ALA A 367 26.60 -13.06 3.66
N LEU A 368 25.52 -13.18 2.87
CA LEU A 368 24.89 -12.02 2.24
C LEU A 368 24.25 -11.08 3.27
N LEU A 369 23.61 -11.59 4.32
CA LEU A 369 23.07 -10.78 5.42
C LEU A 369 24.18 -10.09 6.21
N TRP A 370 25.29 -10.79 6.49
CA TRP A 370 26.46 -10.22 7.13
C TRP A 370 27.06 -9.08 6.29
N TYR A 371 27.21 -9.30 4.98
CA TYR A 371 27.71 -8.28 4.07
C TYR A 371 26.72 -7.12 3.92
N ALA A 372 25.41 -7.38 3.89
CA ALA A 372 24.37 -6.36 3.89
C ALA A 372 24.30 -5.57 5.21
N TRP A 373 24.82 -6.11 6.31
CA TRP A 373 24.99 -5.38 7.57
C TRP A 373 26.14 -4.35 7.48
N LEU A 374 27.19 -4.65 6.73
CA LEU A 374 28.38 -3.81 6.61
C LEU A 374 28.26 -2.79 5.46
N GLU A 375 27.61 -3.17 4.35
CA GLU A 375 27.59 -2.42 3.11
C GLU A 375 26.19 -2.16 2.57
N SER A 376 25.99 -1.00 1.95
CA SER A 376 24.68 -0.59 1.41
C SER A 376 24.29 -1.31 0.11
N PHE A 377 25.27 -1.74 -0.69
CA PHE A 377 25.02 -2.34 -1.99
C PHE A 377 24.24 -3.67 -1.90
N PRO A 378 24.64 -4.67 -1.09
CA PRO A 378 23.87 -5.92 -0.98
C PRO A 378 22.46 -5.70 -0.44
N HIS A 379 22.30 -4.73 0.45
CA HIS A 379 21.00 -4.36 0.98
C HIS A 379 20.08 -3.82 -0.12
N ARG A 380 20.57 -2.89 -0.93
CA ARG A 380 19.84 -2.38 -2.11
C ARG A 380 19.57 -3.48 -3.13
N PHE A 381 20.52 -4.36 -3.36
CA PHE A 381 20.39 -5.48 -4.29
C PHE A 381 19.21 -6.38 -3.94
N VAL A 382 19.12 -6.86 -2.70
CA VAL A 382 17.99 -7.67 -2.23
C VAL A 382 16.67 -6.93 -2.37
N TRP A 383 16.64 -5.65 -1.95
CA TRP A 383 15.44 -4.84 -2.00
C TRP A 383 14.92 -4.63 -3.42
N GLN A 384 15.80 -4.22 -4.33
CA GLN A 384 15.42 -3.98 -5.71
C GLN A 384 15.02 -5.27 -6.44
N SER A 385 15.63 -6.41 -6.07
CA SER A 385 15.26 -7.70 -6.64
C SER A 385 13.81 -8.06 -6.33
N LEU A 386 13.36 -7.85 -5.10
CA LEU A 386 11.98 -8.10 -4.70
C LEU A 386 10.98 -7.22 -5.45
N ARG A 387 11.31 -5.95 -5.67
CA ARG A 387 10.46 -5.03 -6.45
C ARG A 387 10.27 -5.51 -7.89
N GLY A 388 11.29 -6.12 -8.48
CA GLY A 388 11.24 -6.69 -9.83
C GLY A 388 10.45 -7.99 -9.96
N LEU A 389 10.04 -8.63 -8.84
CA LEU A 389 9.29 -9.89 -8.88
C LEU A 389 7.82 -9.74 -9.25
N ILE A 390 7.21 -8.57 -9.05
CA ILE A 390 5.77 -8.38 -9.33
C ILE A 390 5.46 -8.65 -10.82
N PRO A 391 6.18 -8.08 -11.79
CA PRO A 391 5.97 -8.40 -13.21
C PRO A 391 6.16 -9.88 -13.52
N ILE A 392 7.15 -10.54 -12.92
CA ILE A 392 7.44 -11.97 -13.11
C ILE A 392 6.28 -12.84 -12.59
N VAL A 393 5.83 -12.59 -11.36
CA VAL A 393 4.68 -13.30 -10.76
C VAL A 393 3.42 -13.09 -11.60
N SER A 394 3.21 -11.89 -12.12
CA SER A 394 2.09 -11.56 -12.99
C SER A 394 2.18 -12.30 -14.33
N ALA A 395 3.38 -12.42 -14.92
CA ALA A 395 3.59 -13.20 -16.13
C ALA A 395 3.34 -14.71 -15.91
N ILE A 396 3.75 -15.24 -14.74
CA ILE A 396 3.43 -16.63 -14.37
C ILE A 396 1.90 -16.80 -14.21
N ALA A 397 1.21 -15.85 -13.58
CA ALA A 397 -0.24 -15.89 -13.46
C ALA A 397 -0.92 -15.84 -14.84
N ALA A 398 -0.42 -15.01 -15.76
CA ALA A 398 -0.89 -14.96 -17.14
C ALA A 398 -0.70 -16.31 -17.86
N LEU A 399 0.44 -16.97 -17.68
CA LEU A 399 0.67 -18.33 -18.22
C LEU A 399 -0.30 -19.36 -17.63
N VAL A 400 -0.56 -19.29 -16.31
CA VAL A 400 -1.52 -20.17 -15.63
C VAL A 400 -2.94 -19.98 -16.19
N ILE A 401 -3.32 -18.74 -16.48
CA ILE A 401 -4.62 -18.39 -17.07
C ILE A 401 -4.72 -18.87 -18.53
N ALA A 402 -3.71 -18.56 -19.36
CA ALA A 402 -3.72 -18.84 -20.79
C ALA A 402 -3.46 -20.31 -21.12
N ARG A 403 -2.76 -21.04 -20.24
CA ARG A 403 -2.30 -22.42 -20.46
C ARG A 403 -2.66 -23.32 -19.28
N PRO A 404 -3.96 -23.56 -19.00
CA PRO A 404 -4.39 -24.30 -17.81
C PRO A 404 -3.83 -25.73 -17.74
N TRP A 405 -3.46 -26.33 -18.88
CA TRP A 405 -2.83 -27.66 -18.93
C TRP A 405 -1.44 -27.71 -18.28
N LEU A 406 -0.71 -26.60 -18.22
CA LEU A 406 0.58 -26.53 -17.51
C LEU A 406 0.41 -26.76 -16.01
N THR A 407 -0.74 -26.38 -15.48
CA THR A 407 -1.06 -26.47 -14.05
C THR A 407 -2.16 -27.47 -13.73
N ARG A 408 -2.43 -28.43 -14.64
CA ARG A 408 -3.46 -29.46 -14.45
C ARG A 408 -3.25 -30.31 -13.19
N HIS A 409 -2.02 -30.35 -12.69
CA HIS A 409 -1.66 -31.05 -11.45
C HIS A 409 -1.90 -30.23 -10.18
N TRP A 410 -2.21 -28.92 -10.32
CA TRP A 410 -2.57 -28.08 -9.18
C TRP A 410 -4.01 -28.37 -8.76
N ALA A 411 -4.26 -28.35 -7.45
CA ALA A 411 -5.64 -28.30 -6.99
C ALA A 411 -6.32 -27.03 -7.54
N PRO A 412 -7.57 -27.11 -8.06
CA PRO A 412 -8.28 -25.95 -8.61
C PRO A 412 -8.30 -24.74 -7.68
N ALA A 413 -8.60 -24.97 -6.37
CA ALA A 413 -8.58 -23.92 -5.36
C ALA A 413 -7.19 -23.28 -5.15
N GLY A 414 -6.10 -24.04 -5.33
CA GLY A 414 -4.72 -23.52 -5.25
C GLY A 414 -4.41 -22.61 -6.43
N ARG A 415 -4.84 -22.99 -7.63
CA ARG A 415 -4.66 -22.22 -8.86
C ARG A 415 -5.43 -20.91 -8.79
N SER A 416 -6.69 -20.96 -8.41
CA SER A 416 -7.56 -19.80 -8.23
C SER A 416 -7.02 -18.83 -7.20
N ARG A 417 -6.53 -19.34 -6.07
CA ARG A 417 -5.87 -18.55 -5.01
C ARG A 417 -4.66 -17.79 -5.56
N PHE A 418 -3.80 -18.47 -6.31
CA PHE A 418 -2.64 -17.83 -6.91
C PHE A 418 -3.03 -16.74 -7.90
N VAL A 419 -3.99 -17.00 -8.80
CA VAL A 419 -4.48 -16.01 -9.76
C VAL A 419 -5.08 -14.80 -9.06
N LEU A 420 -5.89 -15.00 -8.03
CA LEU A 420 -6.46 -13.91 -7.23
C LEU A 420 -5.38 -13.02 -6.62
N LEU A 421 -4.46 -13.64 -5.87
CA LEU A 421 -3.43 -12.88 -5.15
C LEU A 421 -2.48 -12.17 -6.12
N ALA A 422 -2.12 -12.81 -7.22
CA ALA A 422 -1.29 -12.21 -8.25
C ALA A 422 -1.99 -11.04 -8.97
N ALA A 423 -3.28 -11.17 -9.31
CA ALA A 423 -4.05 -10.09 -9.92
C ALA A 423 -4.20 -8.89 -8.98
N VAL A 424 -4.50 -9.13 -7.70
CA VAL A 424 -4.59 -8.06 -6.70
C VAL A 424 -3.23 -7.41 -6.48
N ALA A 425 -2.13 -8.18 -6.37
CA ALA A 425 -0.78 -7.64 -6.21
C ALA A 425 -0.33 -6.84 -7.44
N ALA A 426 -0.65 -7.32 -8.65
CA ALA A 426 -0.32 -6.64 -9.91
C ALA A 426 -0.92 -5.22 -9.97
N PHE A 427 -2.20 -5.09 -9.64
CA PHE A 427 -2.85 -3.78 -9.64
C PHE A 427 -2.49 -2.94 -8.42
N ALA A 428 -2.45 -3.53 -7.21
CA ALA A 428 -2.01 -2.81 -6.02
C ALA A 428 -0.60 -2.22 -6.18
N SER A 429 0.26 -2.82 -7.02
CA SER A 429 1.60 -2.30 -7.30
C SER A 429 1.61 -0.93 -7.98
N LEU A 430 0.51 -0.51 -8.61
CA LEU A 430 0.34 0.82 -9.20
C LEU A 430 0.39 1.94 -8.15
N ILE A 431 0.26 1.63 -6.86
CA ILE A 431 0.47 2.61 -5.77
C ILE A 431 1.88 3.21 -5.80
N GLN A 432 2.84 2.53 -6.42
CA GLN A 432 4.21 3.01 -6.60
C GLN A 432 4.34 4.09 -7.69
N PHE A 433 3.32 4.31 -8.50
CA PHE A 433 3.34 5.33 -9.55
C PHE A 433 2.78 6.66 -9.03
N PRO A 434 3.39 7.79 -9.39
CA PRO A 434 4.64 8.01 -10.13
C PRO A 434 5.88 8.10 -9.22
N PHE A 435 5.68 8.06 -7.92
CA PHE A 435 6.72 8.24 -6.90
C PHE A 435 7.17 6.89 -6.35
N THR A 436 8.20 6.32 -6.97
CA THR A 436 8.69 4.97 -6.67
C THR A 436 9.63 4.89 -5.48
N SER A 437 9.47 5.75 -4.47
CA SER A 437 10.18 5.62 -3.21
C SER A 437 10.00 4.20 -2.62
N PRO A 438 11.01 3.65 -1.94
CA PRO A 438 10.96 2.30 -1.36
C PRO A 438 9.74 2.00 -0.50
N ILE A 439 9.20 3.01 0.21
CA ILE A 439 7.98 2.86 1.02
C ILE A 439 6.78 2.38 0.22
N TYR A 440 6.63 2.84 -1.02
CA TYR A 440 5.47 2.47 -1.83
C TYR A 440 5.46 0.99 -2.20
N PHE A 441 6.63 0.32 -2.22
CA PHE A 441 6.69 -1.12 -2.36
C PHE A 441 6.23 -1.85 -1.10
N LEU A 442 6.45 -1.29 0.09
CA LEU A 442 5.99 -1.88 1.35
C LEU A 442 4.44 -1.97 1.42
N TYR A 443 3.73 -1.08 0.73
CA TYR A 443 2.26 -1.14 0.61
C TYR A 443 1.75 -2.30 -0.27
N VAL A 444 2.64 -3.05 -0.94
CA VAL A 444 2.28 -4.19 -1.78
C VAL A 444 3.09 -5.46 -1.48
N ALA A 445 4.23 -5.34 -0.84
CA ALA A 445 5.12 -6.46 -0.54
C ALA A 445 4.43 -7.65 0.15
N PRO A 446 3.51 -7.47 1.12
CA PRO A 446 2.78 -8.58 1.71
C PRO A 446 1.87 -9.33 0.72
N LEU A 447 1.27 -8.64 -0.25
CA LEU A 447 0.47 -9.29 -1.30
C LEU A 447 1.34 -10.09 -2.26
N LEU A 448 2.53 -9.58 -2.59
CA LEU A 448 3.54 -10.32 -3.35
C LEU A 448 3.98 -11.58 -2.60
N LEU A 449 4.27 -11.46 -1.30
CA LEU A 449 4.65 -12.60 -0.45
C LEU A 449 3.56 -13.68 -0.45
N LEU A 450 2.30 -13.31 -0.26
CA LEU A 450 1.18 -14.24 -0.31
C LEU A 450 1.03 -14.90 -1.69
N SER A 451 1.27 -14.14 -2.77
CA SER A 451 1.26 -14.66 -4.15
C SER A 451 2.36 -15.69 -4.37
N LEU A 452 3.59 -15.40 -3.89
CA LEU A 452 4.72 -16.33 -3.96
C LEU A 452 4.47 -17.62 -3.17
N VAL A 453 3.89 -17.51 -1.98
CA VAL A 453 3.52 -18.67 -1.15
C VAL A 453 2.47 -19.54 -1.86
N ALA A 454 1.47 -18.93 -2.47
CA ALA A 454 0.47 -19.64 -3.26
C ALA A 454 1.07 -20.31 -4.52
N LEU A 455 2.00 -19.64 -5.19
CA LEU A 455 2.74 -20.18 -6.34
C LEU A 455 3.55 -21.42 -5.94
N VAL A 456 4.36 -21.31 -4.89
CA VAL A 456 5.21 -22.42 -4.39
C VAL A 456 4.37 -23.62 -4.01
N GLN A 457 3.22 -23.39 -3.35
CA GLN A 457 2.29 -24.49 -3.03
C GLN A 457 1.74 -25.17 -4.29
N GLY A 458 1.39 -24.38 -5.33
CA GLY A 458 0.85 -24.91 -6.58
C GLY A 458 1.86 -25.78 -7.35
N LEU A 459 3.12 -25.40 -7.33
CA LEU A 459 4.22 -26.12 -8.00
C LEU A 459 4.55 -27.48 -7.37
N GLY A 460 4.10 -27.71 -6.16
CA GLY A 460 4.30 -28.96 -5.44
C GLY A 460 5.20 -28.83 -4.21
N ARG A 461 5.75 -29.95 -3.73
CA ARG A 461 6.55 -29.96 -2.50
C ARG A 461 7.93 -29.36 -2.74
N THR A 462 8.12 -28.12 -2.33
CA THR A 462 9.47 -27.55 -2.20
C THR A 462 10.19 -28.27 -1.04
N PRO A 463 11.44 -28.71 -1.23
CA PRO A 463 12.23 -29.28 -0.15
C PRO A 463 12.26 -28.35 1.08
N ALA A 464 11.82 -28.84 2.24
CA ALA A 464 11.70 -28.05 3.46
C ALA A 464 12.99 -27.28 3.84
N PRO A 465 14.20 -27.83 3.69
CA PRO A 465 15.43 -27.09 3.98
C PRO A 465 15.62 -25.84 3.12
N LEU A 466 15.27 -25.91 1.83
CA LEU A 466 15.38 -24.77 0.92
C LEU A 466 14.32 -23.69 1.23
N ALA A 467 13.08 -24.11 1.46
CA ALA A 467 12.01 -23.20 1.82
C ALA A 467 12.31 -22.50 3.16
N GLY A 468 12.78 -23.27 4.15
CA GLY A 468 13.15 -22.76 5.47
C GLY A 468 14.30 -21.74 5.39
N ALA A 469 15.39 -22.06 4.69
CA ALA A 469 16.52 -21.16 4.50
C ALA A 469 16.10 -19.85 3.81
N THR A 470 15.26 -19.93 2.77
CA THR A 470 14.78 -18.75 2.04
C THR A 470 13.86 -17.86 2.90
N LEU A 471 12.89 -18.46 3.60
CA LEU A 471 12.00 -17.71 4.47
C LEU A 471 12.75 -17.08 5.66
N ALA A 472 13.72 -17.79 6.23
CA ALA A 472 14.57 -17.25 7.28
C ALA A 472 15.40 -16.05 6.78
N PHE A 473 16.00 -16.16 5.59
CA PHE A 473 16.74 -15.05 4.97
C PHE A 473 15.87 -13.81 4.83
N TYR A 474 14.72 -13.91 4.17
CA TYR A 474 13.86 -12.76 3.95
C TYR A 474 13.22 -12.24 5.25
N GLY A 475 12.97 -13.12 6.23
CA GLY A 475 12.51 -12.73 7.55
C GLY A 475 13.55 -11.89 8.29
N VAL A 476 14.79 -12.35 8.35
CA VAL A 476 15.91 -11.61 8.97
C VAL A 476 16.18 -10.32 8.20
N PHE A 477 16.20 -10.36 6.87
CA PHE A 477 16.38 -9.16 6.05
C PHE A 477 15.28 -8.11 6.32
N ALA A 478 14.02 -8.53 6.48
CA ALA A 478 12.92 -7.64 6.82
C ALA A 478 13.12 -6.95 8.18
N VAL A 479 13.60 -7.69 9.18
CA VAL A 479 13.95 -7.12 10.50
C VAL A 479 15.13 -6.17 10.41
N LEU A 480 16.14 -6.48 9.58
CA LEU A 480 17.29 -5.60 9.37
C LEU A 480 16.92 -4.26 8.72
N LEU A 481 15.83 -4.19 7.95
CA LEU A 481 15.37 -2.91 7.37
C LEU A 481 15.10 -1.83 8.43
N VAL A 482 14.60 -2.23 9.60
CA VAL A 482 14.21 -1.32 10.68
C VAL A 482 15.14 -1.39 11.89
N THR A 483 16.12 -2.30 11.91
CA THR A 483 17.02 -2.46 13.07
C THR A 483 18.08 -1.36 13.07
N PRO A 484 18.35 -0.69 14.23
CA PRO A 484 19.43 0.25 14.36
C PRO A 484 20.78 -0.39 14.00
N GLY A 485 21.62 0.30 13.23
CA GLY A 485 22.94 -0.16 12.79
C GLY A 485 22.97 -0.94 11.48
N ALA A 486 21.84 -1.36 10.90
CA ALA A 486 21.79 -1.86 9.53
C ALA A 486 22.14 -0.76 8.52
N VAL A 487 22.69 -1.09 7.35
CA VAL A 487 23.41 -0.16 6.45
C VAL A 487 22.58 1.01 5.93
N GLU A 488 23.18 2.19 5.83
CA GLU A 488 22.58 3.39 5.23
C GLU A 488 22.28 3.23 3.75
N GLY A 489 21.18 3.81 3.29
CA GLY A 489 20.91 3.97 1.86
C GLY A 489 19.53 3.57 1.37
N MET A 490 18.62 3.10 2.25
CA MET A 490 17.25 2.76 1.88
C MET A 490 16.21 3.81 2.32
N GLY A 491 16.64 5.00 2.72
CA GLY A 491 15.76 6.11 3.09
C GLY A 491 14.99 5.91 4.41
N PHE A 492 14.44 4.72 4.67
CA PHE A 492 13.63 4.43 5.86
C PHE A 492 14.45 3.83 6.99
N SER A 493 15.42 2.99 6.69
CA SER A 493 16.31 2.42 7.70
C SER A 493 17.16 3.49 8.39
N THR A 494 17.46 4.59 7.74
CA THR A 494 18.15 5.74 8.37
C THR A 494 17.32 6.35 9.49
N ILE A 495 15.99 6.33 9.38
CA ILE A 495 15.10 6.89 10.37
C ILE A 495 15.14 6.07 11.69
N THR A 496 15.23 4.75 11.59
CA THR A 496 15.19 3.86 12.77
C THR A 496 16.55 3.68 13.45
N ARG A 497 17.64 4.14 12.85
CA ARG A 497 19.02 3.98 13.34
C ARG A 497 19.46 4.99 14.37
N HIS A 498 18.83 6.16 14.38
CA HIS A 498 19.24 7.22 15.28
C HIS A 498 18.74 6.97 16.70
N ALA A 499 19.53 7.42 17.66
CA ALA A 499 19.06 7.53 19.04
C ALA A 499 17.76 8.33 19.07
N THR A 500 16.78 7.83 19.81
CA THR A 500 15.49 8.49 19.93
C THR A 500 15.28 8.97 21.35
N VAL A 501 14.79 10.20 21.46
CA VAL A 501 14.36 10.82 22.73
C VAL A 501 12.87 11.15 22.66
N ARG A 502 12.23 11.30 23.79
CA ARG A 502 10.84 11.71 23.83
C ARG A 502 10.74 13.18 23.41
N LEU A 503 9.87 13.50 22.47
CA LEU A 503 9.52 14.88 22.17
C LEU A 503 8.54 15.37 23.23
N ASP A 504 9.05 16.23 24.12
CA ASP A 504 8.32 16.70 25.29
C ASP A 504 7.50 17.95 24.97
N LEU A 505 6.48 17.75 24.15
CA LEU A 505 5.47 18.76 23.82
C LEU A 505 4.08 18.17 24.10
N PRO A 506 3.07 18.98 24.51
CA PRO A 506 1.75 18.48 24.91
C PRO A 506 1.03 17.62 23.87
N ARG A 507 1.24 17.94 22.58
CA ARG A 507 0.60 17.24 21.44
C ARG A 507 1.47 16.17 20.79
N ALA A 508 2.73 16.04 21.21
CA ALA A 508 3.67 15.04 20.70
C ALA A 508 3.49 13.69 21.43
N GLY A 509 4.44 13.27 22.25
CA GLY A 509 4.36 12.05 23.05
C GLY A 509 4.99 10.83 22.40
N LEU A 510 5.61 10.98 21.22
CA LEU A 510 6.41 9.95 20.55
C LEU A 510 7.91 10.13 20.86
N ARG A 511 8.66 9.05 20.67
CA ARG A 511 10.12 9.11 20.63
C ARG A 511 10.56 9.45 19.21
N VAL A 512 11.28 10.56 19.04
CA VAL A 512 11.75 11.11 17.77
C VAL A 512 13.27 11.15 17.77
N LYS A 513 13.90 11.50 16.65
CA LYS A 513 15.34 11.73 16.61
C LYS A 513 15.73 12.88 17.54
N VAL A 514 16.99 12.88 18.01
CA VAL A 514 17.49 13.91 18.92
C VAL A 514 17.42 15.29 18.27
N ASP A 515 17.88 15.40 17.02
CA ASP A 515 17.85 16.65 16.23
C ASP A 515 16.42 17.19 16.01
N GLU A 516 15.45 16.31 15.80
CA GLU A 516 14.03 16.70 15.70
C GLU A 516 13.47 17.16 17.05
N ALA A 517 13.84 16.48 18.15
CA ALA A 517 13.39 16.88 19.49
C ALA A 517 13.94 18.25 19.89
N GLU A 518 15.20 18.52 19.58
CA GLU A 518 15.85 19.83 19.80
C GLU A 518 15.18 20.91 18.96
N LEU A 519 14.99 20.65 17.65
CA LEU A 519 14.37 21.57 16.71
C LEU A 519 12.96 22.00 17.16
N TYR A 520 12.05 21.04 17.31
CA TYR A 520 10.66 21.36 17.65
C TYR A 520 10.49 21.74 19.12
N GLY A 521 11.37 21.24 20.00
CA GLY A 521 11.43 21.64 21.42
C GLY A 521 11.82 23.11 21.61
N ALA A 522 12.64 23.66 20.70
CA ALA A 522 12.97 25.09 20.69
C ALA A 522 11.90 25.90 19.95
N LEU A 523 11.53 25.48 18.74
CA LEU A 523 10.65 26.25 17.87
C LEU A 523 9.24 26.47 18.45
N ILE A 524 8.61 25.41 18.97
CA ILE A 524 7.19 25.48 19.36
C ILE A 524 6.95 26.36 20.59
N PRO A 525 7.69 26.22 21.69
CA PRO A 525 7.50 27.10 22.85
C PRO A 525 7.78 28.57 22.53
N GLU A 526 8.82 28.82 21.72
CA GLU A 526 9.14 30.20 21.34
C GLU A 526 8.08 30.80 20.44
N LEU A 527 7.60 30.05 19.42
CA LEU A 527 6.47 30.50 18.59
C LEU A 527 5.25 30.83 19.45
N GLN A 528 4.93 30.00 20.46
CA GLN A 528 3.82 30.26 21.37
C GLN A 528 4.04 31.51 22.21
N ALA A 529 5.25 31.75 22.67
CA ALA A 529 5.61 32.95 23.43
C ALA A 529 5.51 34.24 22.59
N ARG A 530 5.92 34.18 21.30
CA ARG A 530 5.89 35.34 20.40
C ARG A 530 4.52 35.61 19.80
N ALA A 531 3.78 34.56 19.45
CA ALA A 531 2.45 34.70 18.85
C ALA A 531 1.34 34.94 19.88
N GLY A 532 1.51 34.49 21.13
CA GLY A 532 0.50 34.62 22.21
C GLY A 532 -0.85 34.01 21.78
N HIS A 533 -1.91 34.82 21.84
CA HIS A 533 -3.23 34.47 21.30
C HIS A 533 -3.46 34.89 19.84
N GLY A 534 -2.40 35.32 19.15
CA GLY A 534 -2.46 35.80 17.77
C GLY A 534 -2.65 34.68 16.76
N VAL A 535 -2.55 35.06 15.50
CA VAL A 535 -2.63 34.16 14.35
C VAL A 535 -1.23 33.93 13.82
N ILE A 536 -0.94 32.72 13.43
CA ILE A 536 0.34 32.39 12.78
C ILE A 536 0.14 32.03 11.31
N TRP A 537 1.23 32.16 10.56
CA TRP A 537 1.40 31.49 9.28
C TRP A 537 2.67 30.64 9.31
N ALA A 538 2.57 29.36 8.92
CA ALA A 538 3.71 28.46 8.81
C ALA A 538 3.70 27.78 7.44
N GLY A 539 4.83 27.81 6.75
CA GLY A 539 4.94 27.27 5.40
C GLY A 539 6.23 27.70 4.66
N PRO A 540 6.45 27.20 3.42
CA PRO A 540 5.64 26.16 2.75
C PRO A 540 5.76 24.78 3.39
N ASP A 541 4.72 23.94 3.25
CA ASP A 541 4.70 22.55 3.70
C ASP A 541 5.12 22.33 5.18
N ALA A 542 4.55 23.09 6.10
CA ALA A 542 4.83 23.00 7.54
C ALA A 542 3.56 22.71 8.39
N PRO A 543 2.74 21.69 8.04
CA PRO A 543 1.52 21.36 8.78
C PRO A 543 1.79 20.90 10.21
N GLU A 544 2.97 20.35 10.49
CA GLU A 544 3.41 19.91 11.82
C GLU A 544 3.57 21.07 12.80
N VAL A 545 3.95 22.25 12.30
CA VAL A 545 4.08 23.44 13.14
C VAL A 545 2.71 23.85 13.68
N TYR A 546 1.67 23.87 12.85
CA TYR A 546 0.30 24.11 13.29
C TYR A 546 -0.18 23.06 14.28
N PHE A 547 0.03 21.79 13.95
CA PHE A 547 -0.42 20.69 14.80
C PHE A 547 0.22 20.72 16.18
N LEU A 548 1.57 20.83 16.25
CA LEU A 548 2.31 20.80 17.52
C LEU A 548 2.05 22.04 18.37
N SER A 549 1.96 23.22 17.75
CA SER A 549 1.71 24.48 18.46
C SER A 549 0.25 24.66 18.89
N GLY A 550 -0.69 24.00 18.23
CA GLY A 550 -2.12 24.14 18.47
C GLY A 550 -2.75 25.36 17.80
N TYR A 551 -2.00 26.10 17.00
CA TYR A 551 -2.58 27.20 16.24
C TYR A 551 -3.38 26.70 15.05
N ARG A 552 -4.48 27.40 14.75
CA ARG A 552 -5.33 27.08 13.61
C ARG A 552 -4.68 27.56 12.31
N ASN A 553 -4.56 26.68 11.34
CA ASN A 553 -4.27 27.07 9.96
C ASN A 553 -5.52 27.71 9.33
N ARG A 554 -5.45 28.99 8.99
CA ARG A 554 -6.54 29.71 8.32
C ARG A 554 -6.53 29.56 6.81
N SER A 555 -5.43 29.06 6.23
CA SER A 555 -5.37 28.79 4.80
C SER A 555 -6.12 27.52 4.43
N ARG A 556 -6.53 27.42 3.16
CA ARG A 556 -7.03 26.15 2.63
C ARG A 556 -5.93 25.10 2.51
N ALA A 557 -4.69 25.54 2.24
CA ALA A 557 -3.57 24.68 1.97
C ALA A 557 -3.14 23.93 3.24
N VAL A 558 -3.07 22.61 3.15
CA VAL A 558 -2.37 21.73 4.09
C VAL A 558 -0.95 21.52 3.58
N PHE A 559 -0.83 21.34 2.26
CA PHE A 559 0.43 21.39 1.51
C PHE A 559 0.32 22.41 0.39
N ASP A 560 1.31 23.28 0.28
CA ASP A 560 1.27 24.41 -0.66
C ASP A 560 1.29 23.99 -2.13
N PHE A 561 1.84 22.82 -2.46
CA PHE A 561 1.82 22.26 -3.82
C PHE A 561 0.40 21.93 -4.33
N LEU A 562 -0.59 21.80 -3.45
CA LEU A 562 -2.00 21.60 -3.84
C LEU A 562 -2.63 22.89 -4.35
N GLY A 563 -2.05 24.05 -4.05
CA GLY A 563 -2.47 25.33 -4.57
C GLY A 563 -2.33 25.45 -6.10
N ALA A 564 -3.04 26.40 -6.70
CA ALA A 564 -3.08 26.56 -8.16
C ALA A 564 -1.69 26.80 -8.78
N ASP A 565 -0.81 27.50 -8.07
CA ASP A 565 0.51 27.91 -8.56
C ASP A 565 1.66 27.03 -8.04
N GLY A 566 1.34 25.93 -7.34
CA GLY A 566 2.34 25.01 -6.77
C GLY A 566 3.13 25.60 -5.59
N GLY A 567 2.62 26.64 -4.96
CA GLY A 567 3.20 27.29 -3.78
C GLY A 567 2.50 28.59 -3.43
N PRO A 568 2.81 29.17 -2.26
CA PRO A 568 2.26 30.46 -1.87
C PRO A 568 2.86 31.58 -2.73
N GLY A 569 2.01 32.17 -3.55
CA GLY A 569 2.36 33.33 -4.36
C GLY A 569 2.18 34.67 -3.59
N MET A 570 2.26 35.79 -4.31
CA MET A 570 2.04 37.12 -3.74
C MET A 570 0.66 37.28 -3.07
N ALA A 571 -0.32 36.42 -3.39
CA ALA A 571 -1.60 36.34 -2.69
C ALA A 571 -1.47 36.06 -1.20
N LEU A 572 -0.39 35.35 -0.77
CA LEU A 572 -0.09 35.13 0.64
C LEU A 572 -0.01 36.44 1.42
N LEU A 573 0.67 37.45 0.87
CA LEU A 573 0.86 38.76 1.54
C LEU A 573 -0.44 39.46 1.86
N ARG A 574 -1.52 39.20 1.11
CA ARG A 574 -2.86 39.76 1.34
C ARG A 574 -3.59 39.04 2.49
N ASN A 575 -3.20 37.82 2.80
CA ASN A 575 -3.83 36.98 3.83
C ASN A 575 -3.09 37.02 5.19
N LEU A 576 -2.10 37.93 5.35
CA LEU A 576 -1.33 38.06 6.60
C LEU A 576 -1.94 39.09 7.56
N ASP A 577 -3.14 39.59 7.30
CA ASP A 577 -3.83 40.50 8.20
C ASP A 577 -4.15 39.78 9.53
N GLY A 578 -3.73 40.39 10.65
CA GLY A 578 -3.86 39.82 11.98
C GLY A 578 -2.84 38.72 12.32
N VAL A 579 -1.93 38.33 11.41
CA VAL A 579 -0.83 37.40 11.70
C VAL A 579 0.19 38.11 12.58
N THR A 580 0.55 37.50 13.70
CA THR A 580 1.53 38.02 14.66
C THR A 580 2.91 37.41 14.52
N ALA A 581 2.98 36.13 14.08
CA ALA A 581 4.22 35.44 13.84
C ALA A 581 4.15 34.57 12.58
N VAL A 582 5.28 34.43 11.90
CA VAL A 582 5.45 33.57 10.73
C VAL A 582 6.59 32.58 10.93
N VAL A 583 6.40 31.35 10.46
CA VAL A 583 7.42 30.31 10.43
C VAL A 583 7.70 29.94 8.97
N LEU A 584 8.88 30.31 8.49
CA LEU A 584 9.30 30.07 7.11
C LEU A 584 10.07 28.76 7.04
N ASN A 585 9.53 27.78 6.33
CA ASN A 585 10.25 26.53 6.03
C ASN A 585 11.16 26.78 4.81
N ARG A 586 12.47 26.78 5.05
CA ARG A 586 13.49 27.00 4.00
C ARG A 586 13.73 25.78 3.12
N THR A 587 13.34 24.59 3.58
CA THR A 587 13.55 23.32 2.87
C THR A 587 12.25 22.55 2.73
N PRO A 588 11.22 23.11 2.05
CA PRO A 588 9.94 22.43 1.85
C PRO A 588 10.16 21.13 1.07
N LEU A 589 9.43 20.08 1.44
CA LEU A 589 9.63 18.74 0.87
C LEU A 589 8.92 18.57 -0.49
N PHE A 590 7.74 19.13 -0.63
CA PHE A 590 6.87 18.91 -1.80
C PHE A 590 6.62 20.17 -2.62
N SER A 591 6.64 21.34 -1.99
CA SER A 591 6.40 22.62 -2.64
C SER A 591 7.71 23.31 -3.01
N ARG A 592 7.62 24.34 -3.84
CA ARG A 592 8.76 25.21 -4.13
C ARG A 592 9.07 26.09 -2.92
N PRO A 593 10.33 26.39 -2.65
CA PRO A 593 10.69 27.44 -1.71
C PRO A 593 10.04 28.78 -2.11
N LEU A 594 9.81 29.64 -1.12
CA LEU A 594 9.34 31.00 -1.38
C LEU A 594 10.33 31.75 -2.27
N SER A 595 9.82 32.64 -3.14
CA SER A 595 10.70 33.51 -3.92
C SER A 595 11.46 34.48 -3.01
N PRO A 596 12.67 34.91 -3.38
CA PRO A 596 13.43 35.88 -2.59
C PRO A 596 12.63 37.16 -2.29
N GLU A 597 11.91 37.69 -3.29
CA GLU A 597 11.09 38.90 -3.11
C GLU A 597 9.99 38.71 -2.05
N LEU A 598 9.39 37.50 -2.01
CA LEU A 598 8.35 37.17 -1.02
C LEU A 598 8.96 37.03 0.38
N VAL A 599 10.15 36.39 0.49
CA VAL A 599 10.88 36.29 1.75
C VAL A 599 11.28 37.67 2.28
N ASP A 600 11.81 38.56 1.44
CA ASP A 600 12.19 39.92 1.83
C ASP A 600 10.97 40.76 2.23
N SER A 601 9.85 40.58 1.56
CA SER A 601 8.57 41.22 1.93
C SER A 601 8.05 40.72 3.29
N LEU A 602 8.21 39.42 3.59
CA LEU A 602 7.87 38.85 4.89
C LEU A 602 8.80 39.38 5.99
N ARG A 603 10.09 39.48 5.73
CA ARG A 603 11.08 40.03 6.67
C ARG A 603 10.84 41.51 6.98
N SER A 604 10.42 42.27 6.02
CA SER A 604 10.05 43.67 6.27
C SER A 604 8.77 43.86 7.07
N ARG A 605 7.80 42.93 6.93
CA ARG A 605 6.54 42.96 7.71
C ARG A 605 6.70 42.36 9.10
N PHE A 606 7.64 41.44 9.29
CA PHE A 606 7.98 40.78 10.54
C PHE A 606 9.47 40.99 10.80
N PRO A 607 9.88 42.18 11.28
CA PRO A 607 11.29 42.57 11.32
C PRO A 607 12.11 41.79 12.32
N GLU A 608 11.50 41.33 13.43
CA GLU A 608 12.19 40.55 14.44
C GLU A 608 12.17 39.07 14.07
N GLY A 609 13.25 38.36 14.37
CA GLY A 609 13.32 36.93 14.16
C GLY A 609 14.71 36.37 14.09
N HIS A 610 14.79 35.04 14.08
CA HIS A 610 16.04 34.28 13.94
C HIS A 610 15.76 32.88 13.39
N ASP A 611 16.82 32.15 13.14
CA ASP A 611 16.80 30.82 12.59
C ASP A 611 16.69 29.77 13.70
N VAL A 612 15.78 28.79 13.49
CA VAL A 612 15.66 27.59 14.33
C VAL A 612 15.76 26.37 13.40
N GLY A 613 16.96 25.83 13.26
CA GLY A 613 17.26 24.76 12.31
C GLY A 613 16.99 25.18 10.86
N HIS A 614 16.09 24.47 10.18
CA HIS A 614 15.70 24.82 8.80
C HIS A 614 14.47 25.74 8.73
N PHE A 615 13.94 26.15 9.85
CA PHE A 615 12.90 27.17 9.96
C PHE A 615 13.49 28.55 10.27
N GLU A 616 12.83 29.59 9.78
CA GLU A 616 13.06 30.96 10.17
C GLU A 616 11.79 31.45 10.89
N LEU A 617 11.90 31.68 12.21
CA LEU A 617 10.80 32.22 13.01
C LEU A 617 10.89 33.75 12.99
N ARG A 618 9.79 34.42 12.65
CA ARG A 618 9.71 35.86 12.64
C ARG A 618 8.40 36.36 13.24
N TRP A 619 8.45 37.54 13.86
CA TRP A 619 7.29 38.15 14.51
C TRP A 619 7.32 39.67 14.38
N ARG A 620 6.21 40.30 14.74
CA ARG A 620 6.07 41.74 14.91
C ARG A 620 5.51 42.02 16.30
N ASN A 621 6.04 43.07 16.95
CA ASN A 621 5.54 43.57 18.22
C ASN A 621 4.18 44.27 18.06
#